data_265b6bf1f0690137d5f13b1a4dc73f61
#
_entry.id   265b6bf1f0690137d5f13b1a4dc73f61
#
_cell.length_a   1.000
_cell.length_b   1.000
_cell.length_c   1.000
_cell.angle_alpha   90.00
_cell.angle_beta   90.00
_cell.angle_gamma   90.00
#
_symmetry.space_group_name_H-M   'P 1'
#
loop_
_entity.id
_entity.type
_entity.pdbx_description
1 polymer ?
#
loop_
_entity_poly.entity_id
_entity_poly.type
_entity_poly.pdbx_seq_one_letter_code
_entity_poly.pdbx_strand_id
1 'polypeptide(L)'
;MSLNKLEQLQNLLRSYGSCLVAYSGGVDSAFLAYVAHQVLGEKSLAVLADSPSLPRRELEEAVAVARQFSIPLRIVTTEEFDNPAYLANPNNRCYFCKHELFTQLAPLARNENFAVIAYGENASDAGDHRPGAKAAGEFEVRAPLKEAGLTKSEIRALSAQLGLPTADKPQMACLSSRVPYGEPVTPEKLSMIEQAEYVLRDLGFYDLRVRHHELQGRGATVHLARIEVGVDEMPKFLSGNAFSRVAEALKKIGYTHVTLDLQGYRRGSTNEVRIKKAEF
;
A
#
# COMPACT_ATOMS: atom_id res chain seq x y z
N MET A 1 22.16 -18.97 -0.04
CA MET A 1 21.77 -18.08 1.09
C MET A 1 20.26 -17.86 1.17
N SER A 2 19.57 -17.47 0.11
CA SER A 2 18.10 -17.23 0.15
C SER A 2 17.26 -18.47 0.44
N LEU A 3 17.65 -19.65 -0.04
CA LEU A 3 16.97 -20.93 0.25
C LEU A 3 17.03 -21.31 1.74
N ASN A 4 18.13 -21.03 2.42
CA ASN A 4 18.23 -21.24 3.87
C ASN A 4 17.28 -20.32 4.65
N LYS A 5 17.11 -19.06 4.20
CA LYS A 5 16.17 -18.12 4.82
C LYS A 5 14.71 -18.49 4.54
N LEU A 6 14.42 -19.05 3.37
CA LEU A 6 13.09 -19.59 3.08
C LEU A 6 12.76 -20.76 4.02
N GLU A 7 13.72 -21.67 4.24
CA GLU A 7 13.55 -22.76 5.18
C GLU A 7 13.37 -22.26 6.63
N GLN A 8 14.12 -21.22 7.02
CA GLN A 8 13.93 -20.55 8.32
C GLN A 8 12.52 -19.97 8.46
N LEU A 9 12.01 -19.28 7.42
CA LEU A 9 10.64 -18.78 7.39
C LEU A 9 9.62 -19.92 7.53
N GLN A 10 9.80 -21.01 6.78
CA GLN A 10 8.91 -22.17 6.85
C GLN A 10 8.91 -22.82 8.24
N ASN A 11 10.08 -22.97 8.87
CA ASN A 11 10.20 -23.50 10.22
C ASN A 11 9.54 -22.60 11.26
N LEU A 12 9.69 -21.28 11.11
CA LEU A 12 9.04 -20.29 11.97
C LEU A 12 7.51 -20.39 11.83
N LEU A 13 6.99 -20.46 10.61
CA LEU A 13 5.54 -20.62 10.39
C LEU A 13 5.02 -21.95 10.95
N ARG A 14 5.77 -23.07 10.81
CA ARG A 14 5.39 -24.35 11.43
C ARG A 14 5.30 -24.22 12.95
N SER A 15 6.22 -23.49 13.57
CA SER A 15 6.21 -23.28 15.03
C SER A 15 5.02 -22.49 15.52
N TYR A 16 4.38 -21.69 14.67
CA TYR A 16 3.15 -20.97 15.03
C TYR A 16 1.92 -21.89 15.11
N GLY A 17 1.93 -23.01 14.38
CA GLY A 17 0.81 -23.94 14.33
C GLY A 17 -0.40 -23.46 13.53
N SER A 18 -0.77 -22.18 13.64
CA SER A 18 -1.78 -21.51 12.82
C SER A 18 -1.46 -20.01 12.70
N CYS A 19 -1.80 -19.39 11.56
CA CYS A 19 -1.40 -18.01 11.27
C CYS A 19 -2.47 -17.24 10.48
N LEU A 20 -2.84 -16.06 10.98
CA LEU A 20 -3.61 -15.07 10.24
C LEU A 20 -2.62 -14.05 9.65
N VAL A 21 -2.63 -13.89 8.33
CA VAL A 21 -1.71 -13.00 7.62
C VAL A 21 -2.42 -11.71 7.22
N ALA A 22 -1.96 -10.55 7.72
CA ALA A 22 -2.39 -9.24 7.24
C ALA A 22 -1.88 -9.04 5.80
N TYR A 23 -2.78 -9.26 4.84
CA TYR A 23 -2.51 -9.32 3.42
C TYR A 23 -2.89 -8.03 2.73
N SER A 24 -1.99 -7.45 1.95
CA SER A 24 -2.23 -6.21 1.21
C SER A 24 -2.13 -6.36 -0.32
N GLY A 25 -1.88 -7.58 -0.83
CA GLY A 25 -1.62 -7.81 -2.24
C GLY A 25 -0.27 -7.27 -2.76
N GLY A 26 0.55 -6.69 -1.88
CA GLY A 26 1.93 -6.31 -2.20
C GLY A 26 2.88 -7.50 -2.15
N VAL A 27 4.08 -7.37 -2.74
CA VAL A 27 5.04 -8.48 -2.89
C VAL A 27 5.34 -9.20 -1.58
N ASP A 28 5.56 -8.47 -0.47
CA ASP A 28 5.93 -9.08 0.82
C ASP A 28 4.76 -9.87 1.42
N SER A 29 3.59 -9.25 1.47
CA SER A 29 2.41 -9.88 2.05
C SER A 29 1.89 -11.05 1.20
N ALA A 30 2.01 -10.96 -0.14
CA ALA A 30 1.64 -12.05 -1.05
C ALA A 30 2.59 -13.25 -0.90
N PHE A 31 3.88 -12.98 -0.83
CA PHE A 31 4.88 -14.02 -0.56
C PHE A 31 4.65 -14.68 0.80
N LEU A 32 4.44 -13.88 1.85
CA LEU A 32 4.17 -14.40 3.19
C LEU A 32 2.90 -15.26 3.22
N ALA A 33 1.79 -14.77 2.65
CA ALA A 33 0.52 -15.50 2.62
C ALA A 33 0.64 -16.82 1.85
N TYR A 34 1.36 -16.80 0.71
CA TYR A 34 1.62 -18.00 -0.07
C TYR A 34 2.42 -19.02 0.73
N VAL A 35 3.57 -18.62 1.32
CA VAL A 35 4.41 -19.55 2.10
C VAL A 35 3.68 -20.07 3.33
N ALA A 36 2.91 -19.21 4.02
CA ALA A 36 2.09 -19.63 5.16
C ALA A 36 1.07 -20.69 4.74
N HIS A 37 0.40 -20.50 3.60
CA HIS A 37 -0.54 -21.49 3.08
C HIS A 37 0.14 -22.81 2.69
N GLN A 38 1.30 -22.76 2.03
CA GLN A 38 2.07 -23.96 1.68
C GLN A 38 2.51 -24.76 2.90
N VAL A 39 2.77 -24.10 4.03
CA VAL A 39 3.28 -24.72 5.25
C VAL A 39 2.17 -25.20 6.19
N LEU A 40 1.10 -24.40 6.32
CA LEU A 40 0.05 -24.59 7.32
C LEU A 40 -1.28 -25.07 6.73
N GLY A 41 -1.42 -25.00 5.39
CA GLY A 41 -2.67 -25.38 4.73
C GLY A 41 -3.85 -24.53 5.24
N GLU A 42 -4.93 -25.17 5.63
CA GLU A 42 -6.14 -24.57 6.14
C GLU A 42 -5.99 -23.85 7.50
N LYS A 43 -4.85 -24.04 8.17
CA LYS A 43 -4.49 -23.32 9.39
C LYS A 43 -3.84 -21.95 9.09
N SER A 44 -3.89 -21.49 7.84
CA SER A 44 -3.49 -20.14 7.44
C SER A 44 -4.68 -19.42 6.80
N LEU A 45 -4.84 -18.13 7.12
CA LEU A 45 -5.86 -17.27 6.54
C LEU A 45 -5.22 -15.92 6.18
N ALA A 46 -5.29 -15.53 4.93
CA ALA A 46 -4.98 -14.18 4.50
C ALA A 46 -6.18 -13.26 4.75
N VAL A 47 -5.95 -12.09 5.35
CA VAL A 47 -7.02 -11.11 5.57
C VAL A 47 -6.64 -9.79 4.91
N LEU A 48 -7.47 -9.36 3.96
CA LEU A 48 -7.33 -8.13 3.20
C LEU A 48 -8.29 -7.08 3.76
N ALA A 49 -7.75 -5.95 4.18
CA ALA A 49 -8.56 -4.82 4.59
C ALA A 49 -9.08 -4.07 3.37
N ASP A 50 -10.39 -3.89 3.31
CA ASP A 50 -11.06 -3.03 2.33
C ASP A 50 -11.43 -1.70 2.97
N SER A 51 -10.91 -0.62 2.39
CA SER A 51 -11.20 0.74 2.82
C SER A 51 -11.12 1.71 1.62
N PRO A 52 -11.63 2.94 1.75
CA PRO A 52 -11.48 3.95 0.70
C PRO A 52 -10.02 4.29 0.34
N SER A 53 -9.07 3.96 1.22
CA SER A 53 -7.65 4.20 0.95
C SER A 53 -6.97 3.14 0.08
N LEU A 54 -7.62 1.98 -0.14
CA LEU A 54 -7.13 0.93 -1.02
C LEU A 54 -7.70 1.12 -2.44
N PRO A 55 -6.85 1.30 -3.47
CA PRO A 55 -7.33 1.37 -4.86
C PRO A 55 -8.12 0.11 -5.25
N ARG A 56 -9.24 0.28 -5.93
CA ARG A 56 -10.12 -0.86 -6.30
C ARG A 56 -9.41 -1.89 -7.18
N ARG A 57 -8.61 -1.44 -8.16
CA ARG A 57 -7.79 -2.36 -8.99
C ARG A 57 -6.80 -3.17 -8.16
N GLU A 58 -6.23 -2.57 -7.11
CA GLU A 58 -5.32 -3.28 -6.19
C GLU A 58 -6.05 -4.35 -5.37
N LEU A 59 -7.28 -4.05 -4.93
CA LEU A 59 -8.15 -5.03 -4.27
C LEU A 59 -8.42 -6.22 -5.20
N GLU A 60 -8.84 -5.93 -6.45
CA GLU A 60 -9.16 -6.94 -7.46
C GLU A 60 -7.95 -7.82 -7.78
N GLU A 61 -6.77 -7.21 -7.98
CA GLU A 61 -5.52 -7.92 -8.22
C GLU A 61 -5.12 -8.80 -7.01
N ALA A 62 -5.27 -8.29 -5.79
CA ALA A 62 -4.96 -9.04 -4.58
C ALA A 62 -5.87 -10.27 -4.45
N VAL A 63 -7.17 -10.11 -4.73
CA VAL A 63 -8.14 -11.22 -4.75
C VAL A 63 -7.80 -12.23 -5.85
N ALA A 64 -7.42 -11.76 -7.04
CA ALA A 64 -7.04 -12.62 -8.16
C ALA A 64 -5.80 -13.48 -7.83
N VAL A 65 -4.77 -12.86 -7.22
CA VAL A 65 -3.56 -13.58 -6.77
C VAL A 65 -3.92 -14.63 -5.72
N ALA A 66 -4.71 -14.28 -4.70
CA ALA A 66 -5.12 -15.25 -3.68
C ALA A 66 -5.87 -16.45 -4.30
N ARG A 67 -6.79 -16.18 -5.23
CA ARG A 67 -7.53 -17.23 -5.96
C ARG A 67 -6.61 -18.10 -6.80
N GLN A 68 -5.69 -17.50 -7.57
CA GLN A 68 -4.76 -18.23 -8.44
C GLN A 68 -3.89 -19.22 -7.68
N PHE A 69 -3.48 -18.87 -6.47
CA PHE A 69 -2.62 -19.69 -5.62
C PHE A 69 -3.38 -20.44 -4.52
N SER A 70 -4.70 -20.47 -4.59
CA SER A 70 -5.59 -21.15 -3.63
C SER A 70 -5.37 -20.71 -2.17
N ILE A 71 -4.91 -19.48 -1.96
CA ILE A 71 -4.69 -18.91 -0.62
C ILE A 71 -6.06 -18.60 0.00
N PRO A 72 -6.42 -19.18 1.16
CA PRO A 72 -7.63 -18.79 1.87
C PRO A 72 -7.63 -17.30 2.16
N LEU A 73 -8.65 -16.58 1.65
CA LEU A 73 -8.74 -15.13 1.75
C LEU A 73 -10.05 -14.70 2.36
N ARG A 74 -9.96 -13.77 3.31
CA ARG A 74 -11.10 -13.01 3.82
C ARG A 74 -10.90 -11.52 3.60
N ILE A 75 -11.96 -10.84 3.19
CA ILE A 75 -11.99 -9.38 3.11
C ILE A 75 -12.73 -8.87 4.35
N VAL A 76 -12.14 -7.87 5.02
CA VAL A 76 -12.74 -7.18 6.16
C VAL A 76 -12.78 -5.69 5.87
N THR A 77 -13.87 -5.04 6.22
CA THR A 77 -13.97 -3.58 6.15
C THR A 77 -13.29 -2.98 7.38
N THR A 78 -12.52 -1.92 7.18
CA THR A 78 -11.88 -1.17 8.27
C THR A 78 -12.48 0.24 8.37
N GLU A 79 -12.54 0.76 9.60
CA GLU A 79 -13.26 2.00 9.96
C GLU A 79 -12.29 3.15 10.26
N GLU A 80 -11.08 3.15 9.68
CA GLU A 80 -10.13 4.24 9.91
C GLU A 80 -10.66 5.61 9.49
N PHE A 81 -11.66 5.67 8.60
CA PHE A 81 -12.31 6.91 8.18
C PHE A 81 -13.29 7.47 9.22
N ASP A 82 -13.65 6.70 10.24
CA ASP A 82 -14.41 7.19 11.41
C ASP A 82 -13.48 7.77 12.49
N ASN A 83 -12.16 7.64 12.31
CA ASN A 83 -11.17 8.14 13.26
C ASN A 83 -10.70 9.57 12.86
N PRO A 84 -11.06 10.60 13.66
CA PRO A 84 -10.63 11.98 13.37
C PRO A 84 -9.10 12.16 13.32
N ALA A 85 -8.35 11.36 14.10
CA ALA A 85 -6.89 11.40 14.09
C ALA A 85 -6.30 10.85 12.77
N TYR A 86 -6.95 9.89 12.13
CA TYR A 86 -6.58 9.44 10.80
C TYR A 86 -6.94 10.49 9.74
N LEU A 87 -8.17 11.03 9.80
CA LEU A 87 -8.67 12.02 8.84
C LEU A 87 -7.85 13.31 8.83
N ALA A 88 -7.32 13.72 9.98
CA ALA A 88 -6.42 14.87 10.09
C ALA A 88 -5.09 14.70 9.32
N ASN A 89 -4.84 13.50 8.78
CA ASN A 89 -3.68 13.18 7.97
C ASN A 89 -2.33 13.59 8.58
N PRO A 90 -2.07 13.23 9.83
CA PRO A 90 -0.79 13.53 10.45
C PRO A 90 0.34 12.71 9.82
N ASN A 91 1.56 13.08 10.11
CA ASN A 91 2.73 12.39 9.60
C ASN A 91 2.88 10.93 10.08
N ASN A 92 2.19 10.54 11.15
CA ASN A 92 2.09 9.18 11.65
C ASN A 92 0.75 8.50 11.28
N ARG A 93 0.02 8.98 10.26
CA ARG A 93 -1.27 8.40 9.81
C ARG A 93 -1.23 6.89 9.65
N CYS A 94 -0.10 6.32 9.18
CA CYS A 94 0.06 4.88 9.02
C CYS A 94 -0.05 4.11 10.34
N TYR A 95 0.20 4.75 11.49
CA TYR A 95 -0.06 4.15 12.79
C TYR A 95 -1.56 3.91 12.99
N PHE A 96 -2.39 4.94 12.77
CA PHE A 96 -3.84 4.82 12.95
C PHE A 96 -4.47 3.79 12.02
N CYS A 97 -4.06 3.77 10.73
CA CYS A 97 -4.49 2.76 9.77
C CYS A 97 -4.13 1.33 10.21
N LYS A 98 -2.89 1.12 10.66
CA LYS A 98 -2.44 -0.21 11.12
C LYS A 98 -3.08 -0.60 12.45
N HIS A 99 -3.25 0.36 13.36
CA HIS A 99 -3.93 0.12 14.63
C HIS A 99 -5.37 -0.34 14.38
N GLU A 100 -6.12 0.35 13.50
CA GLU A 100 -7.46 -0.05 13.10
C GLU A 100 -7.48 -1.47 12.52
N LEU A 101 -6.61 -1.76 11.55
CA LEU A 101 -6.48 -3.09 10.98
C LEU A 101 -6.32 -4.16 12.06
N PHE A 102 -5.38 -3.98 13.00
CA PHE A 102 -5.13 -4.98 14.02
C PHE A 102 -6.25 -5.06 15.07
N THR A 103 -6.97 -3.97 15.29
CA THR A 103 -8.21 -3.97 16.11
C THR A 103 -9.27 -4.90 15.50
N GLN A 104 -9.39 -4.95 14.17
CA GLN A 104 -10.28 -5.88 13.49
C GLN A 104 -9.73 -7.32 13.47
N LEU A 105 -8.42 -7.48 13.29
CA LEU A 105 -7.81 -8.81 13.17
C LEU A 105 -7.70 -9.56 14.49
N ALA A 106 -7.49 -8.87 15.60
CA ALA A 106 -7.28 -9.51 16.90
C ALA A 106 -8.51 -10.33 17.40
N PRO A 107 -9.75 -9.82 17.37
CA PRO A 107 -10.93 -10.63 17.70
C PRO A 107 -11.15 -11.75 16.68
N LEU A 108 -10.90 -11.52 15.39
CA LEU A 108 -11.00 -12.56 14.36
C LEU A 108 -10.04 -13.72 14.65
N ALA A 109 -8.78 -13.42 14.97
CA ALA A 109 -7.78 -14.44 15.30
C ALA A 109 -8.20 -15.24 16.56
N ARG A 110 -8.70 -14.58 17.59
CA ARG A 110 -9.16 -15.26 18.82
C ARG A 110 -10.37 -16.15 18.56
N ASN A 111 -11.38 -15.65 17.86
CA ASN A 111 -12.63 -16.37 17.63
C ASN A 111 -12.43 -17.61 16.74
N GLU A 112 -11.46 -17.58 15.83
CA GLU A 112 -11.17 -18.68 14.92
C GLU A 112 -9.93 -19.49 15.34
N ASN A 113 -9.40 -19.24 16.54
CA ASN A 113 -8.28 -19.97 17.12
C ASN A 113 -6.98 -19.90 16.29
N PHE A 114 -6.70 -18.78 15.62
CA PHE A 114 -5.38 -18.53 15.06
C PHE A 114 -4.41 -18.11 16.16
N ALA A 115 -3.29 -18.85 16.28
CA ALA A 115 -2.31 -18.63 17.32
C ALA A 115 -1.49 -17.35 17.12
N VAL A 116 -1.29 -16.91 15.86
CA VAL A 116 -0.44 -15.77 15.53
C VAL A 116 -1.09 -14.91 14.44
N ILE A 117 -0.98 -13.59 14.60
CA ILE A 117 -1.19 -12.62 13.52
C ILE A 117 0.19 -12.24 12.98
N ALA A 118 0.37 -12.29 11.66
CA ALA A 118 1.61 -11.92 11.00
C ALA A 118 1.40 -10.87 9.91
N TYR A 119 2.45 -10.09 9.60
CA TYR A 119 2.43 -9.11 8.53
C TYR A 119 3.75 -9.08 7.74
N GLY A 120 3.72 -8.50 6.55
CA GLY A 120 4.80 -8.55 5.58
C GLY A 120 5.91 -7.51 5.79
N GLU A 121 6.39 -7.27 7.01
CA GLU A 121 7.62 -6.49 7.22
C GLU A 121 8.83 -7.36 6.94
N ASN A 122 9.81 -6.84 6.20
CA ASN A 122 11.01 -7.54 5.78
C ASN A 122 12.30 -6.92 6.37
N ALA A 123 13.45 -7.57 6.21
CA ALA A 123 14.72 -7.13 6.79
C ALA A 123 15.24 -5.80 6.21
N SER A 124 14.85 -5.43 4.98
CA SER A 124 15.24 -4.15 4.37
C SER A 124 14.48 -2.96 4.94
N ASP A 125 13.43 -3.21 5.71
CA ASP A 125 12.60 -2.18 6.33
C ASP A 125 13.20 -1.66 7.65
N ALA A 126 14.27 -2.28 8.11
CA ALA A 126 15.00 -1.86 9.30
C ALA A 126 15.66 -0.49 9.09
N GLY A 127 15.36 0.47 9.97
CA GLY A 127 15.87 1.85 9.90
C GLY A 127 14.94 2.84 9.20
N ASP A 128 13.90 2.39 8.49
CA ASP A 128 12.87 3.27 7.93
C ASP A 128 11.93 3.80 9.03
N HIS A 129 11.50 5.06 8.89
CA HIS A 129 10.45 5.61 9.74
C HIS A 129 9.10 4.94 9.40
N ARG A 130 8.72 3.94 10.19
CA ARG A 130 7.48 3.17 10.00
C ARG A 130 6.55 3.28 11.20
N PRO A 131 5.71 4.32 11.26
CA PRO A 131 4.76 4.47 12.36
C PRO A 131 3.84 3.25 12.56
N GLY A 132 3.54 2.51 11.49
CA GLY A 132 2.75 1.28 11.56
C GLY A 132 3.41 0.12 12.31
N ALA A 133 4.74 0.09 12.43
CA ALA A 133 5.44 -0.93 13.22
C ALA A 133 5.15 -0.80 14.72
N LYS A 134 4.89 0.42 15.21
CA LYS A 134 4.48 0.65 16.59
C LYS A 134 3.14 -0.04 16.87
N ALA A 135 2.15 0.13 15.99
CA ALA A 135 0.86 -0.56 16.13
C ALA A 135 1.02 -2.09 16.12
N ALA A 136 1.89 -2.64 15.25
CA ALA A 136 2.16 -4.07 15.24
C ALA A 136 2.71 -4.58 16.58
N GLY A 137 3.60 -3.81 17.24
CA GLY A 137 4.10 -4.15 18.56
C GLY A 137 3.03 -4.13 19.65
N GLU A 138 2.09 -3.19 19.61
CA GLU A 138 0.99 -3.08 20.59
C GLU A 138 0.02 -4.28 20.53
N PHE A 139 -0.13 -4.91 19.36
CA PHE A 139 -0.97 -6.08 19.12
C PHE A 139 -0.19 -7.39 19.06
N GLU A 140 1.10 -7.39 19.41
CA GLU A 140 1.99 -8.57 19.38
C GLU A 140 2.04 -9.26 17.99
N VAL A 141 1.84 -8.47 16.91
CA VAL A 141 1.84 -8.99 15.54
C VAL A 141 3.26 -9.32 15.10
N ARG A 142 3.46 -10.53 14.57
CA ARG A 142 4.78 -11.04 14.18
C ARG A 142 5.17 -10.60 12.77
N ALA A 143 6.47 -10.47 12.56
CA ALA A 143 7.08 -10.13 11.28
C ALA A 143 8.01 -11.24 10.76
N PRO A 144 7.48 -12.41 10.37
CA PRO A 144 8.29 -13.61 10.11
C PRO A 144 9.29 -13.45 8.96
N LEU A 145 9.02 -12.60 7.98
CA LEU A 145 9.98 -12.28 6.92
C LEU A 145 11.23 -11.58 7.48
N LYS A 146 11.03 -10.63 8.37
CA LYS A 146 12.10 -9.91 9.06
C LYS A 146 12.84 -10.83 10.03
N GLU A 147 12.12 -11.66 10.77
CA GLU A 147 12.68 -12.65 11.71
C GLU A 147 13.54 -13.68 11.00
N ALA A 148 13.16 -14.11 9.78
CA ALA A 148 13.98 -14.99 8.93
C ALA A 148 15.09 -14.22 8.18
N GLY A 149 15.25 -12.93 8.37
CA GLY A 149 16.27 -12.11 7.74
C GLY A 149 16.10 -11.91 6.23
N LEU A 150 14.90 -12.11 5.69
CA LEU A 150 14.59 -11.95 4.27
C LEU A 150 14.56 -10.48 3.87
N THR A 151 15.40 -10.12 2.91
CA THR A 151 15.44 -8.78 2.31
C THR A 151 14.42 -8.65 1.19
N LYS A 152 14.08 -7.41 0.81
CA LYS A 152 13.17 -7.13 -0.32
C LYS A 152 13.59 -7.77 -1.63
N SER A 153 14.89 -7.74 -1.94
CA SER A 153 15.44 -8.35 -3.16
C SER A 153 15.33 -9.88 -3.13
N GLU A 154 15.60 -10.51 -1.99
CA GLU A 154 15.46 -11.96 -1.83
C GLU A 154 13.99 -12.39 -1.94
N ILE A 155 13.05 -11.63 -1.35
CA ILE A 155 11.61 -11.90 -1.46
C ILE A 155 11.16 -11.82 -2.92
N ARG A 156 11.60 -10.81 -3.68
CA ARG A 156 11.29 -10.71 -5.12
C ARG A 156 11.82 -11.89 -5.91
N ALA A 157 13.08 -12.26 -5.69
CA ALA A 157 13.69 -13.40 -6.36
C ALA A 157 12.97 -14.72 -6.06
N LEU A 158 12.63 -14.97 -4.79
CA LEU A 158 11.86 -16.14 -4.37
C LEU A 158 10.43 -16.11 -4.93
N SER A 159 9.78 -14.94 -4.93
CA SER A 159 8.45 -14.77 -5.53
C SER A 159 8.46 -15.12 -7.02
N ALA A 160 9.48 -14.67 -7.76
CA ALA A 160 9.63 -15.01 -9.19
C ALA A 160 9.85 -16.51 -9.39
N GLN A 161 10.70 -17.15 -8.58
CA GLN A 161 10.92 -18.60 -8.63
C GLN A 161 9.66 -19.43 -8.34
N LEU A 162 8.79 -18.91 -7.47
CA LEU A 162 7.50 -19.53 -7.13
C LEU A 162 6.37 -19.16 -8.09
N GLY A 163 6.65 -18.33 -9.12
CA GLY A 163 5.67 -17.91 -10.12
C GLY A 163 4.65 -16.89 -9.62
N LEU A 164 4.92 -16.21 -8.49
CA LEU A 164 4.02 -15.19 -7.97
C LEU A 164 4.05 -13.94 -8.87
N PRO A 165 2.92 -13.49 -9.41
CA PRO A 165 2.87 -12.34 -10.32
C PRO A 165 3.23 -11.01 -9.63
N THR A 166 3.29 -11.01 -8.30
CA THR A 166 3.67 -9.86 -7.50
C THR A 166 5.18 -9.63 -7.43
N ALA A 167 6.02 -10.53 -7.99
CA ALA A 167 7.48 -10.46 -7.92
C ALA A 167 8.04 -9.10 -8.38
N ASP A 168 7.54 -8.59 -9.51
CA ASP A 168 7.95 -7.32 -10.11
C ASP A 168 7.01 -6.15 -9.79
N LYS A 169 5.98 -6.41 -8.96
CA LYS A 169 5.00 -5.37 -8.60
C LYS A 169 5.72 -4.20 -7.92
N PRO A 170 5.51 -2.94 -8.39
CA PRO A 170 6.08 -1.77 -7.75
C PRO A 170 5.56 -1.61 -6.33
N GLN A 171 6.29 -0.86 -5.51
CA GLN A 171 5.81 -0.57 -4.17
C GLN A 171 4.58 0.30 -4.22
N MET A 172 3.45 -0.28 -3.79
CA MET A 172 2.19 0.44 -3.71
C MET A 172 2.05 1.15 -2.37
N ALA A 173 1.63 2.39 -2.43
CA ALA A 173 1.21 3.15 -1.26
C ALA A 173 -0.30 3.42 -1.37
N CYS A 174 -1.00 3.51 -0.23
CA CYS A 174 -2.42 3.80 -0.18
C CYS A 174 -2.76 5.16 -0.83
N LEU A 175 -3.98 5.34 -1.33
CA LEU A 175 -4.44 6.60 -1.94
C LEU A 175 -4.23 7.81 -1.02
N SER A 176 -4.42 7.64 0.28
CA SER A 176 -4.20 8.70 1.26
C SER A 176 -2.79 9.31 1.22
N SER A 177 -1.79 8.58 0.72
CA SER A 177 -0.43 9.09 0.56
C SER A 177 -0.31 10.18 -0.53
N ARG A 178 -1.34 10.38 -1.34
CA ARG A 178 -1.40 11.42 -2.38
C ARG A 178 -1.87 12.76 -1.85
N VAL A 179 -2.44 12.78 -0.66
CA VAL A 179 -2.86 14.00 0.04
C VAL A 179 -1.70 14.50 0.89
N PRO A 180 -1.31 15.77 0.82
CA PRO A 180 -0.26 16.35 1.65
C PRO A 180 -0.54 16.19 3.14
N TYR A 181 0.50 15.95 3.94
CA TYR A 181 0.33 15.88 5.40
C TYR A 181 -0.27 17.16 5.97
N GLY A 182 -1.26 17.00 6.85
CA GLY A 182 -2.00 18.09 7.47
C GLY A 182 -3.21 18.57 6.67
N GLU A 183 -3.36 18.14 5.41
CA GLU A 183 -4.62 18.30 4.68
C GLU A 183 -5.54 17.10 4.99
N PRO A 184 -6.80 17.32 5.35
CA PRO A 184 -7.72 16.23 5.69
C PRO A 184 -7.89 15.23 4.53
N VAL A 185 -7.88 13.95 4.88
CA VAL A 185 -8.20 12.86 3.94
C VAL A 185 -9.71 12.63 3.98
N THR A 186 -10.35 12.62 2.81
CA THR A 186 -11.77 12.28 2.68
C THR A 186 -11.99 11.25 1.57
N PRO A 187 -13.06 10.44 1.63
CA PRO A 187 -13.39 9.49 0.57
C PRO A 187 -13.51 10.14 -0.81
N GLU A 188 -14.06 11.35 -0.89
CA GLU A 188 -14.22 12.11 -2.13
C GLU A 188 -12.87 12.44 -2.76
N LYS A 189 -11.91 12.95 -1.96
CA LYS A 189 -10.55 13.22 -2.44
C LYS A 189 -9.88 11.96 -2.96
N LEU A 190 -10.02 10.83 -2.24
CA LEU A 190 -9.44 9.56 -2.65
C LEU A 190 -10.07 9.02 -3.93
N SER A 191 -11.38 9.17 -4.09
CA SER A 191 -12.08 8.82 -5.33
C SER A 191 -11.58 9.66 -6.51
N MET A 192 -11.39 10.97 -6.34
CA MET A 192 -10.82 11.84 -7.38
C MET A 192 -9.40 11.40 -7.76
N ILE A 193 -8.56 11.09 -6.78
CA ILE A 193 -7.20 10.62 -6.98
C ILE A 193 -7.21 9.31 -7.76
N GLU A 194 -8.00 8.34 -7.33
CA GLU A 194 -8.10 7.03 -7.95
C GLU A 194 -8.52 7.12 -9.41
N GLN A 195 -9.58 7.86 -9.69
CA GLN A 195 -10.06 8.09 -11.07
C GLN A 195 -8.98 8.75 -11.92
N ALA A 196 -8.26 9.75 -11.40
CA ALA A 196 -7.19 10.42 -12.11
C ALA A 196 -5.99 9.47 -12.40
N GLU A 197 -5.61 8.62 -11.44
CA GLU A 197 -4.57 7.61 -11.67
C GLU A 197 -5.01 6.55 -12.69
N TYR A 198 -6.31 6.19 -12.73
CA TYR A 198 -6.84 5.29 -13.75
C TYR A 198 -6.77 5.88 -15.17
N VAL A 199 -7.12 7.15 -15.34
CA VAL A 199 -6.97 7.84 -16.64
C VAL A 199 -5.53 7.73 -17.17
N LEU A 200 -4.54 7.94 -16.30
CA LEU A 200 -3.14 7.86 -16.70
C LEU A 200 -2.72 6.41 -17.00
N ARG A 201 -3.14 5.44 -16.18
CA ARG A 201 -2.85 4.02 -16.42
C ARG A 201 -3.44 3.52 -17.74
N ASP A 202 -4.67 3.92 -18.05
CA ASP A 202 -5.36 3.54 -19.28
C ASP A 202 -4.70 4.19 -20.52
N LEU A 203 -3.91 5.26 -20.33
CA LEU A 203 -3.05 5.87 -21.35
C LEU A 203 -1.64 5.25 -21.41
N GLY A 204 -1.37 4.20 -20.63
CA GLY A 204 -0.11 3.45 -20.66
C GLY A 204 1.00 4.02 -19.78
N PHE A 205 0.69 4.91 -18.83
CA PHE A 205 1.63 5.30 -17.79
C PHE A 205 1.67 4.24 -16.69
N TYR A 206 2.86 3.83 -16.28
CA TYR A 206 3.05 2.74 -15.31
C TYR A 206 3.44 3.24 -13.92
N ASP A 207 4.53 4.02 -13.84
CA ASP A 207 5.02 4.53 -12.55
C ASP A 207 4.53 5.96 -12.34
N LEU A 208 3.41 6.08 -11.65
CA LEU A 208 2.70 7.35 -11.54
C LEU A 208 2.09 7.59 -10.16
N ARG A 209 1.89 8.88 -9.84
CA ARG A 209 1.08 9.35 -8.70
C ARG A 209 0.36 10.64 -9.11
N VAL A 210 -0.89 10.77 -8.69
CA VAL A 210 -1.61 12.04 -8.78
C VAL A 210 -1.76 12.60 -7.37
N ARG A 211 -0.97 13.65 -7.05
CA ARG A 211 -1.07 14.36 -5.78
C ARG A 211 -2.23 15.32 -5.81
N HIS A 212 -3.07 15.26 -4.80
CA HIS A 212 -4.21 16.13 -4.64
C HIS A 212 -3.84 17.30 -3.74
N HIS A 213 -4.03 18.52 -4.22
CA HIS A 213 -3.83 19.74 -3.44
C HIS A 213 -5.09 20.58 -3.43
N GLU A 214 -5.39 21.19 -2.29
CA GLU A 214 -6.42 22.18 -2.14
C GLU A 214 -5.82 23.58 -2.09
N LEU A 215 -6.25 24.45 -2.98
CA LEU A 215 -5.87 25.84 -3.03
C LEU A 215 -7.04 26.71 -2.57
N GLN A 216 -6.74 27.70 -1.74
CA GLN A 216 -7.74 28.69 -1.32
C GLN A 216 -8.00 29.63 -2.48
N GLY A 217 -9.19 29.53 -3.10
CA GLY A 217 -9.68 30.45 -4.10
C GLY A 217 -10.54 31.57 -3.51
N ARG A 218 -10.95 32.54 -4.32
CA ARG A 218 -11.90 33.57 -3.92
C ARG A 218 -13.29 32.95 -3.72
N GLY A 219 -13.58 32.51 -2.49
CA GLY A 219 -14.91 32.01 -2.11
C GLY A 219 -15.16 30.51 -2.38
N ALA A 220 -14.20 29.74 -2.90
CA ALA A 220 -14.34 28.33 -3.10
C ALA A 220 -12.97 27.61 -2.98
N THR A 221 -12.98 26.36 -2.55
CA THR A 221 -11.81 25.47 -2.62
C THR A 221 -11.57 25.08 -4.07
N VAL A 222 -10.33 25.16 -4.51
CA VAL A 222 -9.88 24.82 -5.86
C VAL A 222 -9.00 23.57 -5.77
N HIS A 223 -9.34 22.53 -6.51
CA HIS A 223 -8.59 21.29 -6.54
C HIS A 223 -7.52 21.30 -7.65
N LEU A 224 -6.27 21.02 -7.27
CA LEU A 224 -5.15 20.90 -8.18
C LEU A 224 -4.62 19.47 -8.19
N ALA A 225 -4.54 18.88 -9.38
CA ALA A 225 -3.83 17.63 -9.62
C ALA A 225 -2.37 17.93 -9.98
N ARG A 226 -1.41 17.43 -9.18
CA ARG A 226 0.00 17.42 -9.53
C ARG A 226 0.40 16.00 -9.90
N ILE A 227 0.60 15.79 -11.19
CA ILE A 227 0.92 14.49 -11.78
C ILE A 227 2.42 14.26 -11.65
N GLU A 228 2.79 13.14 -11.05
CA GLU A 228 4.15 12.61 -11.01
C GLU A 228 4.17 11.32 -11.84
N VAL A 229 5.04 11.22 -12.84
CA VAL A 229 5.27 9.98 -13.62
C VAL A 229 6.75 9.67 -13.65
N GLY A 230 7.12 8.44 -13.96
CA GLY A 230 8.51 8.06 -14.18
C GLY A 230 9.19 9.01 -15.17
N VAL A 231 10.44 9.39 -14.93
CA VAL A 231 11.18 10.35 -15.78
C VAL A 231 11.19 9.87 -17.23
N ASP A 232 11.39 8.57 -17.45
CA ASP A 232 11.40 7.95 -18.79
C ASP A 232 10.00 7.94 -19.45
N GLU A 233 8.95 8.17 -18.67
CA GLU A 233 7.57 8.22 -19.17
C GLU A 233 7.10 9.65 -19.49
N MET A 234 7.81 10.67 -19.02
CA MET A 234 7.46 12.08 -19.29
C MET A 234 7.30 12.42 -20.78
N PRO A 235 8.13 11.91 -21.69
CA PRO A 235 7.96 12.19 -23.13
C PRO A 235 6.61 11.72 -23.70
N LYS A 236 5.93 10.77 -23.04
CA LYS A 236 4.59 10.32 -23.48
C LYS A 236 3.56 11.44 -23.46
N PHE A 237 3.70 12.44 -22.58
CA PHE A 237 2.82 13.61 -22.58
C PHE A 237 2.97 14.48 -23.82
N LEU A 238 4.17 14.49 -24.42
CA LEU A 238 4.48 15.29 -25.59
C LEU A 238 4.10 14.59 -26.90
N SER A 239 3.81 13.28 -26.85
CA SER A 239 3.42 12.48 -28.01
C SER A 239 1.89 12.53 -28.21
N GLY A 240 1.47 12.80 -29.45
CA GLY A 240 0.06 12.89 -29.79
C GLY A 240 -0.66 14.03 -29.04
N ASN A 241 -1.82 13.71 -28.51
CA ASN A 241 -2.64 14.65 -27.73
C ASN A 241 -2.81 14.21 -26.25
N ALA A 242 -1.84 13.48 -25.70
CA ALA A 242 -1.96 12.89 -24.36
C ALA A 242 -2.19 13.95 -23.28
N PHE A 243 -1.46 15.08 -23.33
CA PHE A 243 -1.63 16.16 -22.36
C PHE A 243 -3.05 16.76 -22.37
N SER A 244 -3.65 16.98 -23.55
CA SER A 244 -5.02 17.49 -23.67
C SER A 244 -6.03 16.50 -23.13
N ARG A 245 -5.90 15.21 -23.50
CA ARG A 245 -6.77 14.14 -23.04
C ARG A 245 -6.74 13.99 -21.52
N VAL A 246 -5.55 14.02 -20.91
CA VAL A 246 -5.37 13.96 -19.46
C VAL A 246 -6.02 15.19 -18.81
N ALA A 247 -5.70 16.39 -19.30
CA ALA A 247 -6.25 17.62 -18.72
C ALA A 247 -7.78 17.65 -18.76
N GLU A 248 -8.38 17.29 -19.90
CA GLU A 248 -9.85 17.23 -20.06
C GLU A 248 -10.49 16.17 -19.15
N ALA A 249 -9.89 14.98 -19.06
CA ALA A 249 -10.40 13.91 -18.23
C ALA A 249 -10.33 14.29 -16.73
N LEU A 250 -9.21 14.84 -16.26
CA LEU A 250 -9.06 15.23 -14.88
C LEU A 250 -9.97 16.43 -14.50
N LYS A 251 -10.22 17.35 -15.43
CA LYS A 251 -11.22 18.42 -15.22
C LYS A 251 -12.64 17.87 -15.06
N LYS A 252 -13.00 16.81 -15.81
CA LYS A 252 -14.30 16.14 -15.65
C LYS A 252 -14.45 15.45 -14.29
N ILE A 253 -13.35 14.99 -13.71
CA ILE A 253 -13.30 14.40 -12.35
C ILE A 253 -13.53 15.48 -11.28
N GLY A 254 -13.21 16.76 -11.56
CA GLY A 254 -13.38 17.88 -10.63
C GLY A 254 -12.10 18.68 -10.34
N TYR A 255 -10.98 18.36 -10.99
CA TYR A 255 -9.79 19.18 -10.84
C TYR A 255 -9.88 20.47 -11.65
N THR A 256 -9.64 21.60 -10.98
CA THR A 256 -9.60 22.90 -11.65
C THR A 256 -8.28 23.10 -12.39
N HIS A 257 -7.19 22.67 -11.78
CA HIS A 257 -5.85 22.75 -12.34
C HIS A 257 -5.22 21.36 -12.45
N VAL A 258 -4.56 21.13 -13.58
CA VAL A 258 -3.82 19.89 -13.86
C VAL A 258 -2.39 20.27 -14.20
N THR A 259 -1.43 19.78 -13.43
CA THR A 259 -0.01 20.12 -13.56
C THR A 259 0.84 18.88 -13.64
N LEU A 260 1.97 18.96 -14.33
CA LEU A 260 3.00 17.91 -14.36
C LEU A 260 4.17 18.36 -13.47
N ASP A 261 4.59 17.48 -12.57
CA ASP A 261 5.82 17.69 -11.80
C ASP A 261 7.04 17.38 -12.69
N LEU A 262 7.84 18.40 -12.95
CA LEU A 262 9.01 18.27 -13.82
C LEU A 262 10.13 17.42 -13.22
N GLN A 263 10.09 17.12 -11.93
CA GLN A 263 11.05 16.22 -11.28
C GLN A 263 10.65 14.74 -11.42
N GLY A 264 9.43 14.49 -11.88
CA GLY A 264 8.89 13.14 -12.00
C GLY A 264 8.58 12.46 -10.68
N TYR A 265 8.18 11.20 -10.78
CA TYR A 265 7.92 10.41 -9.59
C TYR A 265 9.23 10.04 -8.88
N ARG A 266 9.29 10.36 -7.58
CA ARG A 266 10.38 9.98 -6.69
C ARG A 266 9.81 9.35 -5.43
N ARG A 267 10.31 8.15 -5.11
CA ARG A 267 9.88 7.47 -3.89
C ARG A 267 10.16 8.33 -2.68
N GLY A 268 9.14 8.56 -1.84
CA GLY A 268 9.29 9.31 -0.59
C GLY A 268 9.30 10.84 -0.76
N SER A 269 9.01 11.39 -1.94
CA SER A 269 8.99 12.83 -2.20
C SER A 269 8.11 13.63 -1.22
N THR A 270 7.02 13.05 -0.73
CA THR A 270 6.18 13.68 0.31
C THR A 270 6.85 13.80 1.68
N ASN A 271 7.93 13.05 1.93
CA ASN A 271 8.68 13.11 3.18
C ASN A 271 9.81 14.14 3.14
N GLU A 272 10.20 14.66 1.97
CA GLU A 272 11.29 15.64 1.80
C GLU A 272 11.02 16.96 2.54
N VAL A 273 9.75 17.37 2.61
CA VAL A 273 9.34 18.59 3.34
C VAL A 273 9.62 18.50 4.85
N ARG A 274 9.76 17.27 5.39
CA ARG A 274 10.08 17.05 6.81
C ARG A 274 11.52 17.38 7.16
N ILE A 275 12.46 17.08 6.26
CA ILE A 275 13.89 17.23 6.51
C ILE A 275 14.25 18.71 6.61
N LYS A 276 13.64 19.57 5.78
CA LYS A 276 13.88 21.01 5.77
C LYS A 276 13.32 21.79 6.98
N LYS A 277 12.36 21.24 7.73
CA LYS A 277 11.86 21.87 8.97
C LYS A 277 12.66 21.56 10.22
N ALA A 278 13.58 20.60 10.17
CA ALA A 278 14.46 20.24 11.29
C ALA A 278 15.80 21.00 11.28
N GLU A 279 16.07 21.79 10.25
CA GLU A 279 17.32 22.55 10.08
C GLU A 279 17.16 24.07 10.31
N PHE A 280 16.02 24.54 10.86
CA PHE A 280 15.79 25.94 11.19
C PHE A 280 15.47 26.13 12.67
#